data_c3bc115870d4401b4c1c717a6786180e
#
_entry.id   c3bc115870d4401b4c1c717a6786180e
#
_cell.length_a   1.000
_cell.length_b   1.000
_cell.length_c   1.000
_cell.angle_alpha   90.00
_cell.angle_beta   90.00
_cell.angle_gamma   90.00
#
_symmetry.space_group_name_H-M   'P 1'
#
loop_
_entity.id
_entity.type
_entity.pdbx_description
1 polymer ?
#
loop_
_entity_poly.entity_id
_entity_poly.type
_entity_poly.pdbx_seq_one_letter_code
_entity_poly.pdbx_strand_id
1 'polypeptide(L)'
;MVFLPAIDVKTSEAVLKLSHEYPGYAYPMVGLHPEEVKADWKEQLKKIEAILDEHLTAVDGLNGIKYKSDYIAIGEIGLDFYWSREFEKEQLEAFEKQVEWSYETGLPLMIHCRKAQNEMLHILRKWKDKLPGGVFHCFTGNQQEAKELLEYDNFVLGIGGVSTSRAVICVKTFPQ
;
A
#
# COMPACT_ATOMS: atom_id res chain seq x y z
N MET A 1 8.56 16.07 8.38
CA MET A 1 7.70 14.86 8.45
C MET A 1 8.06 13.97 7.29
N VAL A 2 8.27 12.69 7.54
CA VAL A 2 8.56 11.66 6.53
C VAL A 2 7.68 10.44 6.77
N PHE A 3 7.21 9.83 5.69
CA PHE A 3 6.52 8.55 5.70
C PHE A 3 7.53 7.46 5.34
N LEU A 4 7.55 6.39 6.13
CA LEU A 4 8.53 5.30 6.03
C LEU A 4 7.80 4.01 5.63
N PRO A 5 7.64 3.71 4.33
CA PRO A 5 7.06 2.44 3.91
C PRO A 5 8.04 1.30 4.17
N ALA A 6 7.52 0.18 4.68
CA ALA A 6 8.25 -1.08 4.71
C ALA A 6 8.10 -1.81 3.38
N ILE A 7 9.02 -2.72 3.09
CA ILE A 7 9.00 -3.55 1.90
C ILE A 7 9.04 -5.05 2.23
N ASP A 8 9.47 -5.40 3.46
CA ASP A 8 9.64 -6.76 3.96
C ASP A 8 9.53 -6.81 5.50
N VAL A 9 9.73 -7.99 6.09
CA VAL A 9 9.73 -8.22 7.54
C VAL A 9 10.75 -7.33 8.24
N LYS A 10 12.00 -7.31 7.75
CA LYS A 10 13.11 -6.59 8.38
C LYS A 10 12.88 -5.09 8.38
N THR A 11 12.40 -4.56 7.28
CA THR A 11 12.12 -3.12 7.16
C THR A 11 10.88 -2.72 7.96
N SER A 12 9.87 -3.60 8.12
CA SER A 12 8.72 -3.35 8.99
C SER A 12 9.15 -3.05 10.43
N GLU A 13 10.04 -3.86 11.00
CA GLU A 13 10.61 -3.61 12.32
C GLU A 13 11.49 -2.34 12.36
N ALA A 14 12.30 -2.13 11.32
CA ALA A 14 13.24 -1.01 11.27
C ALA A 14 12.53 0.35 11.19
N VAL A 15 11.48 0.49 10.38
CA VAL A 15 10.73 1.76 10.25
C VAL A 15 9.96 2.07 11.54
N LEU A 16 9.46 1.05 12.23
CA LEU A 16 8.82 1.24 13.53
C LEU A 16 9.81 1.75 14.58
N LYS A 17 10.99 1.15 14.65
CA LYS A 17 12.06 1.63 15.55
C LYS A 17 12.41 3.09 15.26
N LEU A 18 12.58 3.44 13.99
CA LEU A 18 12.87 4.83 13.59
C LEU A 18 11.75 5.79 13.99
N SER A 19 10.47 5.37 13.91
CA SER A 19 9.37 6.23 14.32
C SER A 19 9.39 6.54 15.83
N HIS A 20 9.84 5.60 16.65
CA HIS A 20 10.02 5.81 18.09
C HIS A 20 11.23 6.69 18.41
N GLU A 21 12.30 6.64 17.60
CA GLU A 21 13.47 7.52 17.73
C GLU A 21 13.16 8.96 17.29
N TYR A 22 12.24 9.15 16.34
CA TYR A 22 11.86 10.45 15.77
C TYR A 22 10.34 10.71 15.84
N PRO A 23 9.76 10.77 17.06
CA PRO A 23 8.32 10.92 17.24
C PRO A 23 7.82 12.24 16.64
N GLY A 24 6.68 12.18 15.95
CA GLY A 24 6.09 13.33 15.26
C GLY A 24 6.82 13.77 13.98
N TYR A 25 7.90 13.09 13.60
CA TYR A 25 8.63 13.34 12.35
C TYR A 25 8.61 12.15 11.40
N ALA A 26 8.84 10.93 11.90
CA ALA A 26 8.85 9.69 11.14
C ALA A 26 7.56 8.89 11.40
N TYR A 27 6.92 8.44 10.32
CA TYR A 27 5.63 7.74 10.35
C TYR A 27 5.76 6.40 9.64
N PRO A 28 5.71 5.26 10.36
CA PRO A 28 5.97 3.94 9.81
C PRO A 28 4.75 3.36 9.10
N MET A 29 4.98 2.58 8.06
CA MET A 29 4.00 1.73 7.39
C MET A 29 4.49 0.29 7.39
N VAL A 30 3.60 -0.67 7.25
CA VAL A 30 3.90 -2.10 7.33
C VAL A 30 3.36 -2.82 6.09
N GLY A 31 4.16 -3.68 5.48
CA GLY A 31 3.73 -4.42 4.29
C GLY A 31 4.84 -5.19 3.59
N LEU A 32 4.43 -6.03 2.64
CA LEU A 32 5.29 -6.77 1.72
C LEU A 32 5.17 -6.18 0.32
N HIS A 33 6.25 -5.57 -0.14
CA HIS A 33 6.33 -4.99 -1.48
C HIS A 33 6.31 -6.08 -2.56
N PRO A 34 5.66 -5.86 -3.72
CA PRO A 34 5.58 -6.87 -4.78
C PRO A 34 6.94 -7.38 -5.27
N GLU A 35 7.98 -6.56 -5.30
CA GLU A 35 9.33 -7.00 -5.69
C GLU A 35 9.98 -7.95 -4.66
N GLU A 36 9.50 -7.98 -3.40
CA GLU A 36 9.94 -8.89 -2.35
C GLU A 36 9.07 -10.16 -2.24
N VAL A 37 8.04 -10.29 -3.06
CA VAL A 37 7.26 -11.52 -3.17
C VAL A 37 8.05 -12.58 -3.92
N LYS A 38 8.56 -13.57 -3.18
CA LYS A 38 9.38 -14.69 -3.66
C LYS A 38 8.76 -16.02 -3.20
N ALA A 39 9.49 -17.12 -3.33
CA ALA A 39 9.03 -18.45 -2.94
C ALA A 39 8.57 -18.57 -1.47
N ASP A 40 9.13 -17.73 -0.58
CA ASP A 40 8.85 -17.68 0.86
C ASP A 40 7.77 -16.66 1.26
N TRP A 41 7.09 -16.04 0.31
CA TRP A 41 6.16 -14.93 0.54
C TRP A 41 5.08 -15.20 1.60
N LYS A 42 4.57 -16.44 1.70
CA LYS A 42 3.57 -16.81 2.73
C LYS A 42 4.15 -16.73 4.13
N GLU A 43 5.39 -17.15 4.28
CA GLU A 43 6.09 -17.06 5.57
C GLU A 43 6.36 -15.60 5.92
N GLN A 44 6.77 -14.80 4.95
CA GLN A 44 6.97 -13.35 5.14
C GLN A 44 5.66 -12.65 5.52
N LEU A 45 4.56 -12.89 4.80
CA LEU A 45 3.25 -12.32 5.15
C LEU A 45 2.81 -12.69 6.55
N LYS A 46 2.97 -13.97 6.94
CA LYS A 46 2.62 -14.41 8.30
C LYS A 46 3.42 -13.69 9.38
N LYS A 47 4.70 -13.43 9.14
CA LYS A 47 5.55 -12.65 10.07
C LYS A 47 5.13 -11.18 10.13
N ILE A 48 4.82 -10.57 8.98
CA ILE A 48 4.37 -9.18 8.89
C ILE A 48 3.00 -9.03 9.58
N GLU A 49 2.07 -9.98 9.39
CA GLU A 49 0.77 -10.02 10.08
C GLU A 49 0.97 -10.07 11.60
N ALA A 50 1.86 -10.92 12.09
CA ALA A 50 2.16 -11.00 13.51
C ALA A 50 2.76 -9.69 14.07
N ILE A 51 3.64 -9.03 13.32
CA ILE A 51 4.18 -7.71 13.68
C ILE A 51 3.05 -6.67 13.71
N LEU A 52 2.16 -6.66 12.74
CA LEU A 52 1.02 -5.74 12.70
C LEU A 52 0.11 -5.98 13.91
N ASP A 53 -0.25 -7.23 14.20
CA ASP A 53 -1.14 -7.61 15.31
C ASP A 53 -0.55 -7.22 16.69
N GLU A 54 0.76 -7.37 16.88
CA GLU A 54 1.45 -6.96 18.11
C GLU A 54 1.33 -5.45 18.37
N HIS A 55 1.20 -4.66 17.32
CA HIS A 55 1.10 -3.20 17.36
C HIS A 55 -0.31 -2.66 17.11
N LEU A 56 -1.33 -3.53 17.19
CA LEU A 56 -2.75 -3.16 17.15
C LEU A 56 -3.34 -3.18 18.57
N THR A 57 -4.01 -2.10 18.93
CA THR A 57 -4.79 -2.02 20.18
C THR A 57 -6.26 -1.80 19.85
N ALA A 58 -7.11 -2.72 20.27
CA ALA A 58 -8.55 -2.55 20.11
C ALA A 58 -9.02 -1.41 21.01
N VAL A 59 -9.85 -0.51 20.46
CA VAL A 59 -10.45 0.60 21.18
C VAL A 59 -11.95 0.62 20.93
N ASP A 60 -12.73 0.96 21.95
CA ASP A 60 -14.19 1.09 21.80
C ASP A 60 -14.51 2.29 20.89
N GLY A 61 -15.24 2.02 19.82
CA GLY A 61 -15.75 3.02 18.89
C GLY A 61 -17.27 3.16 18.98
N LEU A 62 -17.81 4.30 18.59
CA LEU A 62 -19.26 4.55 18.58
C LEU A 62 -20.05 3.56 17.71
N ASN A 63 -19.39 2.93 16.72
CA ASN A 63 -20.01 2.00 15.75
C ASN A 63 -19.33 0.62 15.76
N GLY A 64 -18.73 0.20 16.88
CA GLY A 64 -18.03 -1.08 17.00
C GLY A 64 -16.55 -0.93 17.36
N ILE A 65 -15.81 -2.05 17.32
CA ILE A 65 -14.39 -2.08 17.64
C ILE A 65 -13.60 -1.33 16.54
N LYS A 66 -12.75 -0.41 16.97
CA LYS A 66 -11.73 0.23 16.13
C LYS A 66 -10.36 -0.17 16.61
N TYR A 67 -9.38 -0.05 15.76
CA TYR A 67 -7.97 -0.29 16.12
C TYR A 67 -7.19 1.01 16.12
N LYS A 68 -6.32 1.14 17.13
CA LYS A 68 -5.20 2.09 17.13
C LYS A 68 -3.95 1.29 16.83
N SER A 69 -3.10 1.80 15.96
CA SER A 69 -1.86 1.16 15.56
C SER A 69 -0.69 2.12 15.72
N ASP A 70 0.49 1.56 15.97
CA ASP A 70 1.75 2.30 15.86
C ASP A 70 2.14 2.54 14.39
N TYR A 71 1.65 1.70 13.46
CA TYR A 71 1.75 1.94 12.03
C TYR A 71 0.61 2.85 11.55
N ILE A 72 0.89 3.72 10.59
CA ILE A 72 -0.09 4.66 10.05
C ILE A 72 -0.82 4.15 8.80
N ALA A 73 -0.28 3.12 8.14
CA ALA A 73 -0.83 2.55 6.91
C ALA A 73 -0.30 1.13 6.67
N ILE A 74 -1.01 0.38 5.82
CA ILE A 74 -0.51 -0.84 5.19
C ILE A 74 0.20 -0.43 3.89
N GLY A 75 1.52 -0.61 3.84
CA GLY A 75 2.34 -0.17 2.70
C GLY A 75 3.86 -0.28 2.95
N GLU A 76 4.62 -0.36 1.88
CA GLU A 76 4.22 -0.31 0.49
C GLU A 76 3.83 -1.70 -0.01
N ILE A 77 2.63 -1.84 -0.56
CA ILE A 77 2.08 -3.10 -1.08
C ILE A 77 1.66 -2.93 -2.54
N GLY A 78 1.30 -3.99 -3.24
CA GLY A 78 0.74 -3.84 -4.58
C GLY A 78 1.23 -4.89 -5.56
N LEU A 79 1.35 -4.47 -6.84
CA LEU A 79 1.72 -5.33 -7.95
C LEU A 79 2.79 -4.68 -8.83
N ASP A 80 3.81 -5.45 -9.21
CA ASP A 80 4.82 -5.05 -10.20
C ASP A 80 5.07 -6.17 -11.21
N PHE A 81 4.60 -5.98 -12.46
CA PHE A 81 4.81 -6.91 -13.57
C PHE A 81 5.78 -6.37 -14.62
N TYR A 82 6.52 -5.30 -14.26
CA TYR A 82 7.47 -4.69 -15.18
C TYR A 82 8.75 -5.52 -15.35
N TRP A 83 9.32 -5.98 -14.24
CA TRP A 83 10.57 -6.71 -14.25
C TRP A 83 10.40 -8.20 -14.54
N SER A 84 9.37 -8.84 -13.93
CA SER A 84 9.10 -10.26 -14.06
C SER A 84 7.63 -10.55 -13.74
N ARG A 85 7.10 -11.61 -14.37
CA ARG A 85 5.81 -12.22 -14.04
C ARG A 85 5.96 -13.60 -13.38
N GLU A 86 7.17 -13.95 -12.95
CA GLU A 86 7.47 -15.26 -12.35
C GLU A 86 6.60 -15.54 -11.12
N PHE A 87 6.40 -14.51 -10.28
CA PHE A 87 5.59 -14.60 -9.06
C PHE A 87 4.27 -13.81 -9.18
N GLU A 88 3.70 -13.73 -10.39
CA GLU A 88 2.46 -12.96 -10.62
C GLU A 88 1.31 -13.44 -9.73
N LYS A 89 1.08 -14.76 -9.66
CA LYS A 89 0.02 -15.34 -8.84
C LYS A 89 0.24 -15.05 -7.36
N GLU A 90 1.45 -15.19 -6.90
CA GLU A 90 1.86 -14.94 -5.52
C GLU A 90 1.70 -13.46 -5.16
N GLN A 91 2.05 -12.54 -6.06
CA GLN A 91 1.83 -11.11 -5.87
C GLN A 91 0.33 -10.78 -5.74
N LEU A 92 -0.53 -11.39 -6.57
CA LEU A 92 -1.98 -11.19 -6.51
C LEU A 92 -2.54 -11.65 -5.15
N GLU A 93 -2.16 -12.86 -4.71
CA GLU A 93 -2.60 -13.40 -3.42
C GLU A 93 -2.06 -12.56 -2.24
N ALA A 94 -0.79 -12.14 -2.29
CA ALA A 94 -0.17 -11.31 -1.27
C ALA A 94 -0.81 -9.92 -1.19
N PHE A 95 -1.11 -9.31 -2.32
CA PHE A 95 -1.77 -8.02 -2.39
C PHE A 95 -3.19 -8.09 -1.82
N GLU A 96 -3.99 -9.08 -2.25
CA GLU A 96 -5.37 -9.25 -1.76
C GLU A 96 -5.40 -9.46 -0.23
N LYS A 97 -4.48 -10.27 0.32
CA LYS A 97 -4.38 -10.46 1.78
C LYS A 97 -4.07 -9.17 2.53
N GLN A 98 -3.19 -8.34 2.00
CA GLN A 98 -2.83 -7.06 2.62
C GLN A 98 -3.93 -6.00 2.46
N VAL A 99 -4.73 -6.05 1.40
CA VAL A 99 -5.96 -5.27 1.27
C VAL A 99 -7.00 -5.69 2.32
N GLU A 100 -7.11 -6.99 2.62
CA GLU A 100 -7.94 -7.52 3.71
C GLU A 100 -7.50 -6.94 5.07
N TRP A 101 -6.21 -6.88 5.38
CA TRP A 101 -5.72 -6.24 6.61
C TRP A 101 -6.13 -4.77 6.73
N SER A 102 -6.10 -4.02 5.62
CA SER A 102 -6.58 -2.63 5.62
C SER A 102 -8.07 -2.54 5.97
N TYR A 103 -8.88 -3.43 5.43
CA TYR A 103 -10.31 -3.50 5.77
C TYR A 103 -10.54 -3.84 7.25
N GLU A 104 -9.82 -4.83 7.78
CA GLU A 104 -9.96 -5.30 9.17
C GLU A 104 -9.48 -4.28 10.19
N THR A 105 -8.36 -3.61 9.92
CA THR A 105 -7.72 -2.67 10.85
C THR A 105 -8.19 -1.23 10.70
N GLY A 106 -8.75 -0.88 9.54
CA GLY A 106 -9.07 0.51 9.20
C GLY A 106 -7.84 1.36 8.84
N LEU A 107 -6.65 0.76 8.67
CA LEU A 107 -5.45 1.46 8.23
C LEU A 107 -5.51 1.71 6.72
N PRO A 108 -5.20 2.94 6.26
CA PRO A 108 -5.17 3.25 4.83
C PRO A 108 -4.08 2.49 4.07
N LEU A 109 -4.19 2.46 2.76
CA LEU A 109 -3.27 1.75 1.87
C LEU A 109 -2.26 2.69 1.21
N MET A 110 -1.00 2.23 1.09
CA MET A 110 -0.02 2.79 0.17
C MET A 110 0.27 1.75 -0.91
N ILE A 111 -0.21 2.00 -2.13
CA ILE A 111 -0.23 1.01 -3.21
C ILE A 111 0.79 1.34 -4.28
N HIS A 112 1.72 0.42 -4.51
CA HIS A 112 2.57 0.35 -5.68
C HIS A 112 1.84 -0.33 -6.83
N CYS A 113 1.89 0.24 -8.02
CA CYS A 113 1.35 -0.39 -9.22
C CYS A 113 2.21 -0.10 -10.45
N ARG A 114 2.76 -1.15 -11.04
CA ARG A 114 3.55 -1.02 -12.26
C ARG A 114 3.21 -2.13 -13.24
N LYS A 115 2.64 -1.74 -14.42
CA LYS A 115 2.20 -2.68 -15.46
C LYS A 115 1.16 -3.72 -15.01
N ALA A 116 0.33 -3.38 -14.00
CA ALA A 116 -0.62 -4.29 -13.35
C ALA A 116 -1.93 -3.60 -12.93
N GLN A 117 -2.31 -2.47 -13.54
CA GLN A 117 -3.48 -1.70 -13.09
C GLN A 117 -4.79 -2.48 -13.19
N ASN A 118 -4.99 -3.23 -14.25
CA ASN A 118 -6.22 -4.01 -14.43
C ASN A 118 -6.39 -5.07 -13.36
N GLU A 119 -5.30 -5.78 -13.04
CA GLU A 119 -5.26 -6.81 -12.01
C GLU A 119 -5.46 -6.20 -10.61
N MET A 120 -4.81 -5.09 -10.33
CA MET A 120 -4.98 -4.32 -9.09
C MET A 120 -6.44 -3.87 -8.91
N LEU A 121 -7.03 -3.26 -9.93
CA LEU A 121 -8.43 -2.81 -9.90
C LEU A 121 -9.40 -3.98 -9.76
N HIS A 122 -9.10 -5.15 -10.36
CA HIS A 122 -9.91 -6.36 -10.18
C HIS A 122 -9.99 -6.76 -8.70
N ILE A 123 -8.89 -6.71 -7.97
CA ILE A 123 -8.85 -6.98 -6.52
C ILE A 123 -9.58 -5.87 -5.75
N LEU A 124 -9.25 -4.60 -5.97
CA LEU A 124 -9.83 -3.48 -5.24
C LEU A 124 -11.35 -3.37 -5.41
N ARG A 125 -11.92 -3.77 -6.56
CA ARG A 125 -13.38 -3.77 -6.79
C ARG A 125 -14.15 -4.65 -5.81
N LYS A 126 -13.56 -5.72 -5.30
CA LYS A 126 -14.17 -6.59 -4.27
C LYS A 126 -14.33 -5.87 -2.93
N TRP A 127 -13.53 -4.84 -2.71
CA TRP A 127 -13.43 -4.08 -1.48
C TRP A 127 -13.93 -2.63 -1.62
N LYS A 128 -14.44 -2.24 -2.81
CA LYS A 128 -14.97 -0.90 -3.05
C LYS A 128 -15.98 -0.55 -1.96
N ASP A 129 -15.96 0.66 -1.47
CA ASP A 129 -16.83 1.19 -0.39
C ASP A 129 -16.55 0.61 1.02
N LYS A 130 -15.59 -0.29 1.16
CA LYS A 130 -15.20 -0.89 2.45
C LYS A 130 -13.85 -0.41 2.95
N LEU A 131 -12.98 0.04 2.06
CA LEU A 131 -11.62 0.46 2.39
C LEU A 131 -11.61 1.86 2.98
N PRO A 132 -10.72 2.13 3.95
CA PRO A 132 -10.58 3.45 4.56
C PRO A 132 -10.03 4.50 3.60
N GLY A 133 -9.42 4.07 2.50
CA GLY A 133 -8.77 4.92 1.50
C GLY A 133 -7.27 4.65 1.40
N GLY A 134 -6.57 5.53 0.69
CA GLY A 134 -5.13 5.35 0.51
C GLY A 134 -4.51 6.23 -0.57
N VAL A 135 -3.30 5.86 -0.97
CA VAL A 135 -2.56 6.52 -2.04
C VAL A 135 -2.07 5.51 -3.07
N PHE A 136 -2.31 5.79 -4.34
CA PHE A 136 -1.63 5.12 -5.44
C PHE A 136 -0.26 5.77 -5.61
N HIS A 137 0.77 5.13 -5.05
CA HIS A 137 2.11 5.70 -4.94
C HIS A 137 2.77 5.88 -6.32
N CYS A 138 3.48 6.99 -6.50
CA CYS A 138 4.25 7.26 -7.72
C CYS A 138 3.49 6.96 -9.02
N PHE A 139 2.24 7.43 -9.13
CA PHE A 139 1.42 7.21 -10.31
C PHE A 139 2.12 7.67 -11.59
N THR A 140 2.18 6.78 -12.59
CA THR A 140 2.83 7.00 -13.89
C THR A 140 1.93 6.66 -15.08
N GLY A 141 0.66 6.41 -14.83
CA GLY A 141 -0.33 6.06 -15.83
C GLY A 141 -0.79 7.23 -16.70
N ASN A 142 -1.73 6.96 -17.60
CA ASN A 142 -2.36 7.95 -18.45
C ASN A 142 -3.62 8.55 -17.80
N GLN A 143 -4.26 9.50 -18.50
CA GLN A 143 -5.46 10.18 -17.99
C GLN A 143 -6.65 9.25 -17.75
N GLN A 144 -6.83 8.23 -18.59
CA GLN A 144 -7.91 7.26 -18.41
C GLN A 144 -7.69 6.41 -17.17
N GLU A 145 -6.47 5.91 -16.99
CA GLU A 145 -6.06 5.16 -15.80
C GLU A 145 -6.21 6.00 -14.52
N ALA A 146 -5.85 7.28 -14.58
CA ALA A 146 -6.06 8.20 -13.45
C ALA A 146 -7.53 8.35 -13.07
N LYS A 147 -8.41 8.49 -14.06
CA LYS A 147 -9.87 8.61 -13.83
C LYS A 147 -10.43 7.37 -13.15
N GLU A 148 -10.03 6.17 -13.59
CA GLU A 148 -10.47 4.90 -13.02
C GLU A 148 -10.04 4.75 -11.55
N LEU A 149 -8.81 5.17 -11.23
CA LEU A 149 -8.31 5.14 -9.84
C LEU A 149 -9.03 6.16 -8.94
N LEU A 150 -9.37 7.33 -9.48
CA LEU A 150 -10.08 8.38 -8.76
C LEU A 150 -11.60 8.13 -8.62
N GLU A 151 -12.13 7.03 -9.15
CA GLU A 151 -13.46 6.52 -8.81
C GLU A 151 -13.56 5.95 -7.39
N TYR A 152 -12.41 5.79 -6.71
CA TYR A 152 -12.33 5.41 -5.30
C TYR A 152 -12.21 6.69 -4.47
N ASP A 153 -13.33 7.18 -3.93
CA ASP A 153 -13.47 8.52 -3.31
C ASP A 153 -12.43 8.83 -2.23
N ASN A 154 -11.98 7.83 -1.48
CA ASN A 154 -11.02 8.00 -0.38
C ASN A 154 -9.57 7.75 -0.81
N PHE A 155 -9.30 7.63 -2.12
CA PHE A 155 -7.95 7.43 -2.64
C PHE A 155 -7.44 8.68 -3.36
N VAL A 156 -6.12 8.85 -3.32
CA VAL A 156 -5.43 9.93 -4.03
C VAL A 156 -4.29 9.38 -4.88
N LEU A 157 -3.88 10.15 -5.89
CA LEU A 157 -2.72 9.83 -6.71
C LEU A 157 -1.48 10.49 -6.10
N GLY A 158 -0.48 9.69 -5.77
CA GLY A 158 0.84 10.15 -5.34
C GLY A 158 1.69 10.53 -6.54
N ILE A 159 2.12 11.79 -6.61
CA ILE A 159 2.98 12.30 -7.69
C ILE A 159 4.43 12.22 -7.24
N GLY A 160 5.21 11.34 -7.86
CA GLY A 160 6.63 11.15 -7.56
C GLY A 160 7.56 11.91 -8.52
N GLY A 161 8.87 11.85 -8.23
CA GLY A 161 9.91 12.49 -9.06
C GLY A 161 9.95 12.00 -10.51
N VAL A 162 9.43 10.80 -10.78
CA VAL A 162 9.29 10.25 -12.15
C VAL A 162 8.42 11.16 -13.04
N SER A 163 7.43 11.86 -12.46
CA SER A 163 6.54 12.78 -13.20
C SER A 163 7.28 13.95 -13.85
N THR A 164 8.46 14.30 -13.37
CA THR A 164 9.30 15.35 -13.95
C THR A 164 10.20 14.83 -15.08
N SER A 165 10.25 13.53 -15.29
CA SER A 165 11.02 12.92 -16.38
C SER A 165 10.34 13.16 -17.74
N ARG A 166 11.13 13.47 -18.76
CA ARG A 166 10.65 13.63 -20.16
C ARG A 166 10.03 12.34 -20.73
N ALA A 167 10.32 11.20 -20.13
CA ALA A 167 9.80 9.89 -20.55
C ALA A 167 8.39 9.58 -20.01
N VAL A 168 7.86 10.38 -19.07
CA VAL A 168 6.57 10.13 -18.43
C VAL A 168 5.48 10.99 -19.07
N ILE A 169 4.43 10.32 -19.54
CA ILE A 169 3.28 10.94 -20.22
C ILE A 169 2.34 11.65 -19.22
N CYS A 170 2.36 11.24 -17.96
CA CYS A 170 1.45 11.67 -16.90
C CYS A 170 1.34 13.22 -16.77
N VAL A 171 2.47 13.93 -16.81
CA VAL A 171 2.49 15.41 -16.62
C VAL A 171 1.82 16.16 -17.76
N LYS A 172 1.74 15.56 -18.95
CA LYS A 172 1.14 16.21 -20.13
C LYS A 172 -0.39 16.08 -20.20
N THR A 173 -0.97 15.26 -19.36
CA THR A 173 -2.40 14.93 -19.40
C THR A 173 -3.25 15.64 -18.36
N PHE A 174 -2.65 16.29 -17.37
CA PHE A 174 -3.37 17.13 -16.41
C PHE A 174 -3.33 18.59 -16.89
N PRO A 175 -4.49 19.26 -17.06
CA PRO A 175 -4.52 20.69 -17.33
C PRO A 175 -3.86 21.45 -16.15
N GLN A 176 -3.07 22.46 -16.49
CA GLN A 176 -2.53 23.41 -15.53
C GLN A 176 -3.64 24.30 -14.97
#